data_f5796990f7c3808543f35a5b0d74d5b2
#
_entry.id   f5796990f7c3808543f35a5b0d74d5b2
#
_cell.length_a   1.000
_cell.length_b   1.000
_cell.length_c   1.000
_cell.angle_alpha   90.00
_cell.angle_beta   90.00
_cell.angle_gamma   90.00
#
_symmetry.space_group_name_H-M   'P 1'
#
loop_
_entity.id
_entity.type
_entity.pdbx_description
1 polymer ?
#
loop_
_entity_poly.entity_id
_entity_poly.type
_entity_poly.pdbx_seq_one_letter_code
_entity_poly.pdbx_strand_id
1 'polypeptide(L)'
;MILDATCTHADITYPTDSKLLNEAREKSERLVYVLYTQSPKAKAKPRTYHKITRKKWLSFSKKRQHTRSQIRKINRSLLGYLGRNLKHLDKLIDQVGLQTLSRTQYKNLLVIREVYRQQKEMFELRIQRVDARIVSLSQPHVRPIVRGKAGAEVDFGAKLSASLDDGYFFLDQLDWNNFNESRHLIPQVENYHQRRGYYPTSLHVDKIYRTKENREWCKEKGIRLSGPKLGRPLKNITQNKEQIQKNKALARQDEIDRIPIEGKFGQSKRHFGLDRVMAKLAITSQCAIAMTFLVINLEKGLLLLFLYLFYTHQLSVMTLKNLMRHCTRKINPLCVA
;
A
#
# COMPACT_ATOMS: atom_id res chain seq x y z
N MET A 1 -13.40 -13.22 12.41
CA MET A 1 -12.24 -12.44 11.92
C MET A 1 -12.20 -12.51 10.39
N ILE A 2 -11.88 -11.41 9.72
CA ILE A 2 -11.78 -11.33 8.26
C ILE A 2 -10.38 -10.84 7.92
N LEU A 3 -9.71 -11.45 6.92
CA LEU A 3 -8.39 -11.03 6.44
C LEU A 3 -8.44 -10.71 4.95
N ASP A 4 -7.77 -9.64 4.57
CA ASP A 4 -7.58 -9.30 3.15
C ASP A 4 -6.36 -8.40 2.97
N ALA A 5 -5.90 -8.23 1.73
CA ALA A 5 -4.78 -7.39 1.39
C ALA A 5 -5.14 -6.37 0.31
N THR A 6 -4.50 -5.21 0.38
CA THR A 6 -4.65 -4.15 -0.62
C THR A 6 -3.32 -3.47 -0.91
N CYS A 7 -3.28 -2.67 -1.98
CA CYS A 7 -2.18 -1.74 -2.22
C CYS A 7 -2.65 -0.31 -1.98
N THR A 8 -1.76 0.49 -1.40
CA THR A 8 -1.88 1.95 -1.35
C THR A 8 -0.84 2.57 -2.27
N HIS A 9 -1.26 3.53 -3.11
CA HIS A 9 -0.38 4.11 -4.11
C HIS A 9 0.54 5.16 -3.48
N ALA A 10 1.78 5.20 -3.95
CA ALA A 10 2.68 6.31 -3.65
C ALA A 10 2.39 7.51 -4.57
N ASP A 11 2.66 8.72 -4.08
CA ASP A 11 2.55 9.95 -4.88
C ASP A 11 3.71 10.05 -5.88
N ILE A 12 3.65 9.20 -6.91
CA ILE A 12 4.58 9.21 -8.03
C ILE A 12 3.81 9.20 -9.35
N THR A 13 4.38 9.87 -10.36
CA THR A 13 3.87 9.72 -11.72
C THR A 13 4.24 8.34 -12.25
N TYR A 14 3.42 7.76 -13.15
CA TYR A 14 3.70 6.43 -13.73
C TYR A 14 5.15 6.34 -14.21
N PRO A 15 5.96 5.45 -13.64
CA PRO A 15 7.39 5.39 -13.92
C PRO A 15 7.65 4.65 -15.24
N THR A 16 8.41 5.30 -16.12
CA THR A 16 9.03 4.67 -17.27
C THR A 16 10.54 4.78 -17.14
N ASP A 17 11.29 3.81 -17.69
CA ASP A 17 12.76 3.82 -17.65
C ASP A 17 13.34 5.09 -18.22
N SER A 18 12.80 5.55 -19.35
CA SER A 18 13.25 6.77 -20.01
C SER A 18 13.05 8.01 -19.16
N LYS A 19 11.90 8.11 -18.44
CA LYS A 19 11.60 9.23 -17.54
C LYS A 19 12.51 9.21 -16.33
N LEU A 20 12.69 8.04 -15.71
CA LEU A 20 13.58 7.86 -14.55
C LEU A 20 15.03 8.21 -14.89
N LEU A 21 15.53 7.74 -16.06
CA LEU A 21 16.86 8.09 -16.55
C LEU A 21 17.02 9.58 -16.83
N ASN A 22 16.02 10.24 -17.41
CA ASN A 22 16.07 11.68 -17.67
C ASN A 22 16.08 12.47 -16.36
N GLU A 23 15.25 12.10 -15.37
CA GLU A 23 15.25 12.74 -14.05
C GLU A 23 16.59 12.55 -13.33
N ALA A 24 17.16 11.35 -13.38
CA ALA A 24 18.50 11.06 -12.83
C ALA A 24 19.58 11.93 -13.48
N ARG A 25 19.53 12.07 -14.81
CA ARG A 25 20.43 12.95 -15.58
C ARG A 25 20.31 14.41 -15.12
N GLU A 26 19.10 14.95 -15.03
CA GLU A 26 18.87 16.34 -14.62
C GLU A 26 19.36 16.62 -13.20
N LYS A 27 19.09 15.69 -12.26
CA LYS A 27 19.59 15.80 -10.89
C LYS A 27 21.13 15.68 -10.85
N SER A 28 21.74 14.79 -11.64
CA SER A 28 23.19 14.66 -11.72
C SER A 28 23.87 15.92 -12.28
N GLU A 29 23.26 16.60 -13.25
CA GLU A 29 23.75 17.87 -13.79
C GLU A 29 23.73 18.99 -12.74
N ARG A 30 22.70 19.04 -11.88
CA ARG A 30 22.65 19.97 -10.75
C ARG A 30 23.77 19.69 -9.73
N LEU A 31 24.00 18.41 -9.41
CA LEU A 31 25.08 18.01 -8.50
C LEU A 31 26.47 18.37 -9.07
N VAL A 32 26.70 18.15 -10.37
CA VAL A 32 27.93 18.58 -11.04
C VAL A 32 28.13 20.09 -10.91
N TYR A 33 27.05 20.88 -11.07
CA TYR A 33 27.11 22.34 -10.92
C TYR A 33 27.49 22.74 -9.49
N VAL A 34 26.84 22.17 -8.48
CA VAL A 34 27.12 22.47 -7.05
C VAL A 34 28.56 22.16 -6.68
N LEU A 35 29.07 20.98 -7.03
CA LEU A 35 30.44 20.59 -6.73
C LEU A 35 31.47 21.43 -7.50
N TYR A 36 31.16 21.76 -8.77
CA TYR A 36 32.03 22.62 -9.58
C TYR A 36 32.17 24.01 -8.98
N THR A 37 31.08 24.64 -8.53
CA THR A 37 31.14 25.98 -7.94
C THR A 37 31.94 26.05 -6.63
N GLN A 38 32.12 24.90 -5.99
CA GLN A 38 32.90 24.79 -4.74
C GLN A 38 34.33 24.26 -4.95
N SER A 39 34.67 23.92 -6.20
CA SER A 39 36.02 23.42 -6.52
C SER A 39 36.97 24.52 -6.94
N PRO A 40 37.97 24.89 -6.11
CA PRO A 40 38.94 25.92 -6.45
C PRO A 40 39.89 25.50 -7.58
N LYS A 41 40.04 24.18 -7.82
CA LYS A 41 40.95 23.61 -8.83
C LYS A 41 40.32 23.42 -10.19
N ALA A 42 39.02 23.60 -10.33
CA ALA A 42 38.30 23.33 -11.58
C ALA A 42 38.43 24.52 -12.56
N LYS A 43 39.38 24.44 -13.50
CA LYS A 43 39.62 25.48 -14.51
C LYS A 43 38.44 25.75 -15.46
N ALA A 44 37.59 24.76 -15.72
CA ALA A 44 36.42 24.87 -16.61
C ALA A 44 35.29 23.95 -16.14
N LYS A 45 34.04 24.41 -16.34
CA LYS A 45 32.84 23.63 -16.05
C LYS A 45 32.81 22.37 -16.89
N PRO A 46 32.58 21.17 -16.30
CA PRO A 46 32.45 19.93 -17.03
C PRO A 46 31.29 19.97 -18.04
N ARG A 47 31.52 19.44 -19.21
CA ARG A 47 30.49 19.41 -20.30
C ARG A 47 29.45 18.33 -20.03
N THR A 48 28.27 18.71 -19.54
CA THR A 48 27.13 17.81 -19.27
C THR A 48 26.20 17.64 -20.48
N TYR A 49 26.36 18.45 -21.53
CA TYR A 49 25.52 18.46 -22.76
C TYR A 49 24.03 18.69 -22.48
N HIS A 50 23.69 19.37 -21.38
CA HIS A 50 22.30 19.53 -20.90
C HIS A 50 21.35 20.10 -21.98
N LYS A 51 21.75 21.11 -22.75
CA LYS A 51 20.90 21.70 -23.82
C LYS A 51 20.56 20.69 -24.91
N ILE A 52 21.56 19.93 -25.37
CA ILE A 52 21.39 18.91 -26.42
C ILE A 52 20.49 17.78 -25.94
N THR A 53 20.75 17.29 -24.72
CA THR A 53 19.97 16.18 -24.16
C THR A 53 18.54 16.61 -23.85
N ARG A 54 18.35 17.83 -23.33
CA ARG A 54 17.00 18.38 -23.12
C ARG A 54 16.21 18.48 -24.43
N LYS A 55 16.84 18.94 -25.51
CA LYS A 55 16.17 18.99 -26.84
C LYS A 55 15.77 17.60 -27.32
N LYS A 56 16.65 16.62 -27.20
CA LYS A 56 16.37 15.20 -27.54
C LYS A 56 15.24 14.64 -26.68
N TRP A 57 15.27 14.88 -25.37
CA TRP A 57 14.24 14.43 -24.44
C TRP A 57 12.86 15.05 -24.76
N LEU A 58 12.80 16.35 -24.97
CA LEU A 58 11.56 17.05 -25.32
C LEU A 58 10.98 16.55 -26.65
N SER A 59 11.82 16.32 -27.66
CA SER A 59 11.38 15.71 -28.94
C SER A 59 10.82 14.32 -28.77
N PHE A 60 11.39 13.52 -27.85
CA PHE A 60 10.88 12.19 -27.51
C PHE A 60 9.57 12.31 -26.73
N SER A 61 9.54 13.05 -25.62
CA SER A 61 8.41 13.12 -24.69
C SER A 61 7.11 13.71 -25.27
N LYS A 62 7.21 14.53 -26.33
CA LYS A 62 6.04 15.10 -27.03
C LYS A 62 5.23 14.06 -27.81
N LYS A 63 5.81 12.94 -28.16
CA LYS A 63 5.12 11.88 -28.91
C LYS A 63 4.25 11.06 -27.93
N ARG A 64 3.01 10.81 -28.33
CA ARG A 64 2.05 10.03 -27.53
C ARG A 64 2.42 8.54 -27.46
N GLN A 65 2.95 8.00 -28.54
CA GLN A 65 3.34 6.59 -28.65
C GLN A 65 4.78 6.45 -29.11
N HIS A 66 5.48 5.44 -28.62
CA HIS A 66 6.86 5.15 -28.94
C HIS A 66 7.03 3.69 -29.30
N THR A 67 7.80 3.42 -30.36
CA THR A 67 8.23 2.06 -30.69
C THR A 67 9.31 1.59 -29.71
N ARG A 68 9.44 0.27 -29.56
CA ARG A 68 10.51 -0.32 -28.72
C ARG A 68 11.91 0.14 -29.15
N SER A 69 12.14 0.33 -30.45
CA SER A 69 13.40 0.84 -30.98
C SER A 69 13.67 2.28 -30.55
N GLN A 70 12.64 3.16 -30.61
CA GLN A 70 12.76 4.55 -30.15
C GLN A 70 13.05 4.64 -28.65
N ILE A 71 12.37 3.84 -27.83
CA ILE A 71 12.62 3.75 -26.39
C ILE A 71 14.06 3.30 -26.13
N ARG A 72 14.51 2.26 -26.82
CA ARG A 72 15.89 1.77 -26.66
C ARG A 72 16.94 2.80 -27.10
N LYS A 73 16.68 3.54 -28.17
CA LYS A 73 17.59 4.60 -28.68
C LYS A 73 17.71 5.75 -27.66
N ILE A 74 16.60 6.21 -27.08
CA ILE A 74 16.63 7.29 -26.07
C ILE A 74 17.29 6.82 -24.77
N ASN A 75 16.99 5.60 -24.29
CA ASN A 75 17.59 5.05 -23.09
C ASN A 75 19.11 4.89 -23.24
N ARG A 76 19.60 4.40 -24.39
CA ARG A 76 21.05 4.37 -24.69
C ARG A 76 21.68 5.75 -24.58
N SER A 77 21.03 6.76 -25.14
CA SER A 77 21.54 8.15 -25.12
C SER A 77 21.57 8.69 -23.69
N LEU A 78 20.50 8.50 -22.91
CA LEU A 78 20.40 8.96 -21.52
C LEU A 78 21.40 8.26 -20.61
N LEU A 79 21.59 6.94 -20.76
CA LEU A 79 22.62 6.19 -20.03
C LEU A 79 24.03 6.71 -20.33
N GLY A 80 24.34 7.03 -21.60
CA GLY A 80 25.61 7.61 -21.98
C GLY A 80 25.86 8.98 -21.35
N TYR A 81 24.86 9.85 -21.31
CA TYR A 81 24.97 11.16 -20.65
C TYR A 81 25.06 11.03 -19.12
N LEU A 82 24.24 10.17 -18.52
CA LEU A 82 24.25 9.94 -17.08
C LEU A 82 25.60 9.35 -16.63
N GLY A 83 26.11 8.34 -17.34
CA GLY A 83 27.40 7.74 -17.02
C GLY A 83 28.56 8.75 -17.12
N ARG A 84 28.53 9.69 -18.09
CA ARG A 84 29.50 10.81 -18.15
C ARG A 84 29.36 11.75 -16.97
N ASN A 85 28.13 12.12 -16.59
CA ASN A 85 27.90 12.99 -15.44
C ASN A 85 28.40 12.34 -14.15
N LEU A 86 28.21 11.03 -13.96
CA LEU A 86 28.74 10.31 -12.80
C LEU A 86 30.27 10.35 -12.76
N LYS A 87 30.97 10.16 -13.91
CA LYS A 87 32.42 10.32 -13.98
C LYS A 87 32.90 11.74 -13.62
N HIS A 88 32.12 12.76 -14.01
CA HIS A 88 32.41 14.15 -13.58
C HIS A 88 32.19 14.35 -12.09
N LEU A 89 31.13 13.77 -11.52
CA LEU A 89 30.87 13.82 -10.09
C LEU A 89 31.98 13.14 -9.30
N ASP A 90 32.45 11.95 -9.72
CA ASP A 90 33.56 11.27 -9.04
C ASP A 90 34.79 12.15 -9.00
N LYS A 91 35.22 12.72 -10.14
CA LYS A 91 36.38 13.63 -10.18
C LYS A 91 36.24 14.90 -9.33
N LEU A 92 35.02 15.46 -9.26
CA LEU A 92 34.77 16.64 -8.42
C LEU A 92 34.74 16.30 -6.93
N ILE A 93 34.15 15.15 -6.58
CA ILE A 93 34.12 14.65 -5.19
C ILE A 93 35.54 14.40 -4.68
N ASP A 94 36.44 13.84 -5.52
CA ASP A 94 37.83 13.63 -5.16
C ASP A 94 38.57 14.96 -4.88
N GLN A 95 38.08 16.06 -5.44
CA GLN A 95 38.68 17.40 -5.24
C GLN A 95 38.15 18.15 -4.03
N VAL A 96 36.84 18.09 -3.77
CA VAL A 96 36.17 18.92 -2.75
C VAL A 96 35.57 18.09 -1.59
N GLY A 97 35.51 16.78 -1.70
CA GLY A 97 34.95 15.89 -0.69
C GLY A 97 33.41 15.81 -0.71
N LEU A 98 32.88 14.76 -0.09
CA LEU A 98 31.44 14.55 0.02
C LEU A 98 30.73 15.48 1.00
N GLN A 99 31.47 16.04 1.97
CA GLN A 99 30.94 16.95 3.00
C GLN A 99 30.37 18.26 2.43
N THR A 100 30.73 18.59 1.19
CA THR A 100 30.20 19.78 0.48
C THR A 100 28.77 19.62 0.04
N LEU A 101 28.27 18.37 -0.02
CA LEU A 101 26.89 18.07 -0.39
C LEU A 101 25.96 18.14 0.82
N SER A 102 24.79 18.77 0.65
CA SER A 102 23.73 18.66 1.65
C SER A 102 23.24 17.21 1.77
N ARG A 103 22.60 16.88 2.90
CA ARG A 103 22.03 15.54 3.14
C ARG A 103 21.12 15.06 1.98
N THR A 104 20.30 15.95 1.43
CA THR A 104 19.41 15.65 0.29
C THR A 104 20.20 15.41 -1.01
N GLN A 105 21.25 16.22 -1.26
CA GLN A 105 22.11 16.07 -2.42
C GLN A 105 22.90 14.76 -2.36
N TYR A 106 23.45 14.42 -1.19
CA TYR A 106 24.15 13.16 -0.97
C TYR A 106 23.21 11.94 -1.17
N LYS A 107 22.00 11.98 -0.59
CA LYS A 107 20.98 10.96 -0.86
C LYS A 107 20.69 10.82 -2.35
N ASN A 108 20.49 11.94 -3.06
CA ASN A 108 20.23 11.91 -4.49
C ASN A 108 21.39 11.28 -5.27
N LEU A 109 22.64 11.57 -4.90
CA LEU A 109 23.83 10.98 -5.52
C LEU A 109 23.81 9.45 -5.40
N LEU A 110 23.55 8.91 -4.20
CA LEU A 110 23.48 7.48 -3.95
C LEU A 110 22.38 6.82 -4.79
N VAL A 111 21.17 7.39 -4.78
CA VAL A 111 20.04 6.88 -5.54
C VAL A 111 20.30 6.93 -7.05
N ILE A 112 20.90 7.99 -7.57
CA ILE A 112 21.26 8.13 -8.99
C ILE A 112 22.27 7.07 -9.41
N ARG A 113 23.28 6.79 -8.59
CA ARG A 113 24.28 5.74 -8.87
C ARG A 113 23.60 4.36 -8.98
N GLU A 114 22.71 4.05 -8.03
CA GLU A 114 22.00 2.76 -8.04
C GLU A 114 21.02 2.66 -9.22
N VAL A 115 20.27 3.72 -9.51
CA VAL A 115 19.40 3.78 -10.71
C VAL A 115 20.23 3.57 -11.99
N TYR A 116 21.40 4.20 -12.09
CA TYR A 116 22.28 4.00 -13.25
C TYR A 116 22.74 2.55 -13.37
N ARG A 117 23.16 1.92 -12.25
CA ARG A 117 23.56 0.50 -12.23
C ARG A 117 22.42 -0.40 -12.71
N GLN A 118 21.23 -0.27 -12.09
CA GLN A 118 20.07 -1.08 -12.44
C GLN A 118 19.62 -0.89 -13.90
N GLN A 119 19.54 0.35 -14.35
CA GLN A 119 19.09 0.66 -15.72
C GLN A 119 20.11 0.25 -16.77
N LYS A 120 21.41 0.31 -16.46
CA LYS A 120 22.48 -0.18 -17.34
C LYS A 120 22.42 -1.70 -17.47
N GLU A 121 22.29 -2.41 -16.35
CA GLU A 121 22.14 -3.87 -16.31
C GLU A 121 20.91 -4.31 -17.12
N MET A 122 19.72 -3.72 -16.88
CA MET A 122 18.51 -4.02 -17.66
C MET A 122 18.68 -3.73 -19.16
N PHE A 123 19.38 -2.67 -19.51
CA PHE A 123 19.61 -2.29 -20.90
C PHE A 123 20.56 -3.27 -21.62
N GLU A 124 21.65 -3.68 -20.97
CA GLU A 124 22.69 -4.58 -21.51
C GLU A 124 22.16 -6.01 -21.63
N LEU A 125 21.54 -6.54 -20.57
CA LEU A 125 21.00 -7.89 -20.50
C LEU A 125 19.65 -8.04 -21.21
N ARG A 126 19.02 -6.96 -21.66
CA ARG A 126 17.67 -6.93 -22.27
C ARG A 126 16.58 -7.50 -21.35
N ILE A 127 16.74 -7.37 -20.05
CA ILE A 127 15.75 -7.78 -19.03
C ILE A 127 14.90 -6.59 -18.61
N GLN A 128 13.71 -6.86 -18.07
CA GLN A 128 12.79 -5.83 -17.59
C GLN A 128 12.66 -5.83 -16.05
N ARG A 129 13.33 -6.76 -15.38
CA ARG A 129 13.24 -6.94 -13.93
C ARG A 129 14.63 -7.01 -13.32
N VAL A 130 14.81 -6.32 -12.21
CA VAL A 130 15.97 -6.41 -11.31
C VAL A 130 15.45 -6.38 -9.88
N ASP A 131 16.19 -6.98 -8.97
CA ASP A 131 15.84 -6.99 -7.57
C ASP A 131 15.88 -5.58 -7.00
N ALA A 132 14.98 -5.30 -6.07
CA ALA A 132 14.85 -3.99 -5.41
C ALA A 132 14.79 -2.80 -6.38
N ARG A 133 14.15 -2.98 -7.57
CA ARG A 133 14.08 -1.98 -8.63
C ARG A 133 13.57 -0.63 -8.11
N ILE A 134 14.37 0.41 -8.29
CA ILE A 134 13.99 1.79 -7.99
C ILE A 134 13.14 2.34 -9.15
N VAL A 135 11.96 2.87 -8.82
CA VAL A 135 11.00 3.44 -9.77
C VAL A 135 10.81 4.95 -9.60
N SER A 136 11.32 5.51 -8.51
CA SER A 136 11.27 6.96 -8.24
C SER A 136 12.53 7.43 -7.53
N LEU A 137 13.12 8.54 -7.99
CA LEU A 137 14.27 9.16 -7.33
C LEU A 137 13.90 9.89 -6.04
N SER A 138 12.68 10.40 -5.94
CA SER A 138 12.20 11.07 -4.74
C SER A 138 11.77 10.09 -3.65
N GLN A 139 11.25 8.94 -4.05
CA GLN A 139 10.77 7.87 -3.18
C GLN A 139 11.43 6.53 -3.55
N PRO A 140 12.73 6.36 -3.26
CA PRO A 140 13.49 5.18 -3.69
C PRO A 140 13.08 3.88 -3.01
N HIS A 141 12.25 3.94 -1.97
CA HIS A 141 11.67 2.78 -1.28
C HIS A 141 10.46 2.19 -2.01
N VAL A 142 9.79 2.95 -2.87
CA VAL A 142 8.63 2.48 -3.64
C VAL A 142 9.05 1.42 -4.64
N ARG A 143 8.27 0.34 -4.73
CA ARG A 143 8.51 -0.80 -5.61
C ARG A 143 7.30 -1.06 -6.51
N PRO A 144 7.50 -1.73 -7.65
CA PRO A 144 6.41 -2.25 -8.46
C PRO A 144 5.78 -3.46 -7.78
N ILE A 145 4.47 -3.42 -7.58
CA ILE A 145 3.67 -4.51 -6.99
C ILE A 145 2.80 -5.10 -8.11
N VAL A 146 3.10 -6.34 -8.48
CA VAL A 146 2.34 -7.06 -9.52
C VAL A 146 1.04 -7.57 -8.90
N ARG A 147 -0.10 -7.18 -9.44
CA ARG A 147 -1.44 -7.55 -8.94
C ARG A 147 -2.14 -8.64 -9.72
N GLY A 148 -1.75 -8.91 -10.96
CA GLY A 148 -2.40 -9.91 -11.81
C GLY A 148 -3.87 -9.63 -12.16
N LYS A 149 -4.36 -8.39 -11.95
CA LYS A 149 -5.72 -7.98 -12.29
C LYS A 149 -5.79 -7.44 -13.72
N ALA A 150 -6.88 -7.77 -14.44
CA ALA A 150 -7.15 -7.20 -15.76
C ALA A 150 -7.28 -5.66 -15.65
N GLY A 151 -6.48 -4.92 -16.42
CA GLY A 151 -6.51 -3.45 -16.50
C GLY A 151 -5.43 -2.70 -15.72
N ALA A 152 -4.84 -3.27 -14.67
CA ALA A 152 -3.70 -2.69 -13.96
C ALA A 152 -2.76 -3.81 -13.49
N GLU A 153 -1.80 -4.16 -14.33
CA GLU A 153 -0.86 -5.25 -14.04
C GLU A 153 0.09 -4.93 -12.88
N VAL A 154 0.42 -3.66 -12.67
CA VAL A 154 1.42 -3.23 -11.70
C VAL A 154 0.98 -1.95 -10.99
N ASP A 155 0.96 -1.98 -9.66
CA ASP A 155 0.81 -0.81 -8.80
C ASP A 155 2.18 -0.36 -8.25
N PHE A 156 2.27 0.90 -7.83
CA PHE A 156 3.49 1.48 -7.26
C PHE A 156 3.18 2.09 -5.90
N GLY A 157 3.60 1.42 -4.84
CA GLY A 157 3.26 1.85 -3.48
C GLY A 157 3.62 0.82 -2.44
N ALA A 158 2.83 0.76 -1.36
CA ALA A 158 2.95 -0.25 -0.31
C ALA A 158 1.85 -1.30 -0.43
N LYS A 159 2.20 -2.57 -0.18
CA LYS A 159 1.25 -3.65 0.00
C LYS A 159 0.91 -3.78 1.48
N LEU A 160 -0.38 -3.81 1.77
CA LEU A 160 -0.93 -3.90 3.12
C LEU A 160 -1.69 -5.20 3.26
N SER A 161 -1.54 -5.87 4.40
CA SER A 161 -2.45 -6.90 4.85
C SER A 161 -3.12 -6.43 6.14
N ALA A 162 -4.43 -6.60 6.23
CA ALA A 162 -5.21 -6.10 7.34
C ALA A 162 -6.25 -7.12 7.80
N SER A 163 -6.62 -7.01 9.07
CA SER A 163 -7.70 -7.80 9.68
C SER A 163 -8.84 -6.91 10.14
N LEU A 164 -10.06 -7.43 9.99
CA LEU A 164 -11.27 -6.84 10.52
C LEU A 164 -11.86 -7.75 11.57
N ASP A 165 -12.02 -7.23 12.78
CA ASP A 165 -12.56 -7.93 13.93
C ASP A 165 -13.56 -7.04 14.66
N ASP A 166 -14.82 -7.48 14.80
CA ASP A 166 -15.91 -6.71 15.40
C ASP A 166 -16.00 -5.28 14.85
N GLY A 167 -15.67 -5.11 13.55
CA GLY A 167 -15.64 -3.83 12.85
C GLY A 167 -14.45 -2.93 13.20
N TYR A 168 -13.51 -3.34 14.05
CA TYR A 168 -12.21 -2.71 14.22
C TYR A 168 -11.25 -3.21 13.15
N PHE A 169 -10.49 -2.28 12.59
CA PHE A 169 -9.65 -2.49 11.42
C PHE A 169 -8.17 -2.39 11.80
N PHE A 170 -7.42 -3.48 11.71
CA PHE A 170 -6.03 -3.57 12.13
C PHE A 170 -5.10 -3.70 10.94
N LEU A 171 -4.02 -2.92 10.95
CA LEU A 171 -2.92 -3.07 10.01
C LEU A 171 -1.97 -4.16 10.56
N ASP A 172 -1.97 -5.33 9.94
CA ASP A 172 -1.16 -6.45 10.40
C ASP A 172 0.21 -6.49 9.73
N GLN A 173 0.29 -6.16 8.42
CA GLN A 173 1.52 -6.16 7.65
C GLN A 173 1.56 -4.99 6.67
N LEU A 174 2.73 -4.36 6.56
CA LEU A 174 3.02 -3.33 5.57
C LEU A 174 4.40 -3.59 4.97
N ASP A 175 4.49 -3.71 3.66
CA ASP A 175 5.75 -3.84 2.96
C ASP A 175 5.72 -3.06 1.63
N TRP A 176 6.88 -2.54 1.25
CA TRP A 176 7.08 -1.89 -0.04
C TRP A 176 7.37 -2.91 -1.15
N ASN A 177 7.81 -4.11 -0.78
CA ASN A 177 7.96 -5.22 -1.70
C ASN A 177 6.65 -6.02 -1.79
N ASN A 178 6.48 -6.69 -2.92
CA ASN A 178 5.35 -7.61 -3.06
C ASN A 178 5.61 -8.85 -2.20
N PHE A 179 4.68 -9.17 -1.32
CA PHE A 179 4.71 -10.39 -0.51
C PHE A 179 3.54 -11.31 -0.86
N ASN A 180 3.72 -12.61 -0.59
CA ASN A 180 2.64 -13.58 -0.71
C ASN A 180 1.77 -13.54 0.55
N GLU A 181 0.52 -13.14 0.38
CA GLU A 181 -0.47 -12.97 1.47
C GLU A 181 -0.68 -14.24 2.27
N SER A 182 -0.64 -15.41 1.62
CA SER A 182 -0.86 -16.71 2.29
C SER A 182 0.12 -17.01 3.43
N ARG A 183 1.35 -16.49 3.34
CA ARG A 183 2.38 -16.68 4.38
C ARG A 183 2.11 -15.88 5.66
N HIS A 184 1.24 -14.88 5.58
CA HIS A 184 0.96 -13.99 6.70
C HIS A 184 -0.31 -14.38 7.48
N LEU A 185 -1.06 -15.40 7.06
CA LEU A 185 -2.27 -15.85 7.76
C LEU A 185 -1.97 -16.24 9.21
N ILE A 186 -1.01 -17.12 9.41
CA ILE A 186 -0.67 -17.62 10.76
C ILE A 186 -0.24 -16.48 11.68
N PRO A 187 0.76 -15.63 11.34
CA PRO A 187 1.12 -14.48 12.17
C PRO A 187 -0.06 -13.52 12.48
N GLN A 188 -0.95 -13.31 11.52
CA GLN A 188 -2.12 -12.43 11.72
C GLN A 188 -3.12 -13.02 12.72
N VAL A 189 -3.35 -14.33 12.66
CA VAL A 189 -4.24 -15.01 13.60
C VAL A 189 -3.59 -15.11 14.99
N GLU A 190 -2.28 -15.29 15.09
CA GLU A 190 -1.55 -15.23 16.35
C GLU A 190 -1.60 -13.82 16.97
N ASN A 191 -1.48 -12.76 16.18
CA ASN A 191 -1.70 -11.39 16.65
C ASN A 191 -3.14 -11.18 17.18
N TYR A 192 -4.13 -11.78 16.54
CA TYR A 192 -5.50 -11.78 17.03
C TYR A 192 -5.59 -12.49 18.40
N HIS A 193 -5.00 -13.69 18.52
CA HIS A 193 -4.98 -14.43 19.77
C HIS A 193 -4.29 -13.64 20.88
N GLN A 194 -3.18 -12.95 20.61
CA GLN A 194 -2.53 -12.07 21.59
C GLN A 194 -3.42 -10.92 22.07
N ARG A 195 -4.22 -10.35 21.16
CA ARG A 195 -5.14 -9.24 21.50
C ARG A 195 -6.37 -9.68 22.28
N ARG A 196 -6.91 -10.89 21.98
CA ARG A 196 -8.21 -11.35 22.50
C ARG A 196 -8.09 -12.43 23.56
N GLY A 197 -6.96 -13.11 23.67
CA GLY A 197 -6.77 -14.26 24.56
C GLY A 197 -7.32 -15.59 24.06
N TYR A 198 -7.95 -15.62 22.87
CA TYR A 198 -8.53 -16.81 22.25
C TYR A 198 -8.43 -16.75 20.72
N TYR A 199 -8.52 -17.92 20.07
CA TYR A 199 -8.54 -18.00 18.60
C TYR A 199 -9.93 -17.70 18.03
N PRO A 200 -10.03 -17.13 16.82
CA PRO A 200 -11.33 -16.87 16.18
C PRO A 200 -12.03 -18.20 15.82
N THR A 201 -13.34 -18.26 16.01
CA THR A 201 -14.16 -19.43 15.62
C THR A 201 -14.19 -19.64 14.11
N SER A 202 -14.16 -18.55 13.34
CA SER A 202 -14.11 -18.57 11.87
C SER A 202 -13.19 -17.50 11.32
N LEU A 203 -12.58 -17.83 10.18
CA LEU A 203 -11.67 -16.96 9.44
C LEU A 203 -12.14 -16.84 7.99
N HIS A 204 -12.52 -15.63 7.58
CA HIS A 204 -13.01 -15.33 6.23
C HIS A 204 -11.89 -14.72 5.40
N VAL A 205 -11.46 -15.43 4.35
CA VAL A 205 -10.27 -15.11 3.56
C VAL A 205 -10.47 -15.39 2.08
N ASP A 206 -9.66 -14.79 1.21
CA ASP A 206 -9.62 -15.11 -0.21
C ASP A 206 -8.94 -16.48 -0.48
N LYS A 207 -9.14 -17.01 -1.69
CA LYS A 207 -8.57 -18.32 -2.11
C LYS A 207 -7.05 -18.40 -1.93
N ILE A 208 -6.34 -17.29 -2.09
CA ILE A 208 -4.88 -17.24 -1.97
C ILE A 208 -4.38 -17.69 -0.59
N TYR A 209 -5.14 -17.43 0.47
CA TYR A 209 -4.80 -17.82 1.83
C TYR A 209 -5.00 -19.30 2.13
N ARG A 210 -5.73 -20.04 1.27
CA ARG A 210 -6.19 -21.43 1.52
C ARG A 210 -5.14 -22.47 1.09
N THR A 211 -3.88 -22.25 1.44
CA THR A 211 -2.81 -23.23 1.24
C THR A 211 -3.04 -24.50 2.08
N LYS A 212 -2.35 -25.58 1.75
CA LYS A 212 -2.44 -26.83 2.53
C LYS A 212 -2.02 -26.57 3.98
N GLU A 213 -0.88 -25.91 4.17
CA GLU A 213 -0.31 -25.55 5.47
C GLU A 213 -1.31 -24.74 6.32
N ASN A 214 -1.84 -23.66 5.79
CA ASN A 214 -2.81 -22.80 6.51
C ASN A 214 -4.07 -23.56 6.91
N ARG A 215 -4.56 -24.47 6.07
CA ARG A 215 -5.73 -25.28 6.38
C ARG A 215 -5.47 -26.30 7.48
N GLU A 216 -4.32 -26.97 7.46
CA GLU A 216 -3.92 -27.92 8.48
C GLU A 216 -3.75 -27.21 9.82
N TRP A 217 -3.06 -26.09 9.84
CA TRP A 217 -2.89 -25.27 11.03
C TRP A 217 -4.23 -24.74 11.60
N CYS A 218 -5.12 -24.21 10.75
CA CYS A 218 -6.44 -23.77 11.21
C CYS A 218 -7.26 -24.92 11.80
N LYS A 219 -7.18 -26.12 11.19
CA LYS A 219 -7.87 -27.31 11.70
C LYS A 219 -7.33 -27.74 13.07
N GLU A 220 -6.01 -27.71 13.25
CA GLU A 220 -5.36 -28.01 14.53
C GLU A 220 -5.80 -27.05 15.65
N LYS A 221 -5.94 -25.75 15.32
CA LYS A 221 -6.41 -24.72 16.26
C LYS A 221 -7.94 -24.66 16.42
N GLY A 222 -8.70 -25.54 15.76
CA GLY A 222 -10.15 -25.54 15.81
C GLY A 222 -10.81 -24.36 15.08
N ILE A 223 -10.09 -23.69 14.16
CA ILE A 223 -10.57 -22.52 13.41
C ILE A 223 -11.24 -22.97 12.11
N ARG A 224 -12.47 -22.54 11.86
CA ARG A 224 -13.13 -22.75 10.59
C ARG A 224 -12.58 -21.78 9.52
N LEU A 225 -11.91 -22.29 8.52
CA LEU A 225 -11.46 -21.50 7.37
C LEU A 225 -12.57 -21.45 6.31
N SER A 226 -12.97 -20.24 5.90
CA SER A 226 -14.06 -19.99 4.94
C SER A 226 -13.79 -20.55 3.54
N GLY A 227 -14.88 -20.72 2.78
CA GLY A 227 -14.89 -21.06 1.37
C GLY A 227 -15.14 -22.53 1.08
N PRO A 228 -15.30 -22.92 -0.19
CA PRO A 228 -15.76 -24.24 -0.60
C PRO A 228 -14.81 -25.34 -0.15
N LYS A 229 -15.38 -26.50 0.21
CA LYS A 229 -14.59 -27.70 0.51
C LYS A 229 -13.74 -28.08 -0.70
N LEU A 230 -12.49 -28.47 -0.45
CA LEU A 230 -11.58 -28.95 -1.48
C LEU A 230 -11.81 -30.43 -1.74
N GLY A 231 -11.56 -30.87 -2.95
CA GLY A 231 -11.72 -32.24 -3.37
C GLY A 231 -12.68 -32.37 -4.56
N ARG A 232 -12.90 -33.59 -4.98
CA ARG A 232 -13.85 -33.89 -6.06
C ARG A 232 -15.26 -33.48 -5.61
N PRO A 233 -16.02 -32.73 -6.43
CA PRO A 233 -17.41 -32.41 -6.10
C PRO A 233 -18.21 -33.67 -5.82
N LEU A 234 -19.11 -33.64 -4.81
CA LEU A 234 -20.02 -34.71 -4.55
C LEU A 234 -20.86 -34.98 -5.80
N LYS A 235 -21.00 -36.24 -6.18
CA LYS A 235 -21.88 -36.61 -7.30
C LYS A 235 -23.33 -36.20 -6.96
N ASN A 236 -24.05 -35.68 -7.95
CA ASN A 236 -25.45 -35.27 -7.82
C ASN A 236 -26.38 -36.50 -7.68
N ILE A 237 -26.19 -37.28 -6.64
CA ILE A 237 -27.10 -38.36 -6.23
C ILE A 237 -28.12 -37.76 -5.28
N THR A 238 -29.36 -38.25 -5.31
CA THR A 238 -30.49 -37.72 -4.53
C THR A 238 -30.16 -37.58 -3.04
N GLN A 239 -29.40 -38.53 -2.49
CA GLN A 239 -28.91 -38.53 -1.10
C GLN A 239 -27.95 -37.39 -0.74
N ASN A 240 -27.28 -36.76 -1.72
CA ASN A 240 -26.30 -35.70 -1.50
C ASN A 240 -26.85 -34.31 -1.78
N LYS A 241 -28.09 -34.15 -2.27
CA LYS A 241 -28.66 -32.85 -2.67
C LYS A 241 -28.67 -31.83 -1.52
N GLU A 242 -29.16 -32.25 -0.36
CA GLU A 242 -29.21 -31.37 0.83
C GLU A 242 -27.82 -30.92 1.28
N GLN A 243 -26.84 -31.84 1.31
CA GLN A 243 -25.50 -31.54 1.68
C GLN A 243 -24.80 -30.55 0.68
N ILE A 244 -25.10 -30.76 -0.62
CA ILE A 244 -24.59 -29.85 -1.67
C ILE A 244 -25.24 -28.49 -1.51
N GLN A 245 -26.54 -28.40 -1.23
CA GLN A 245 -27.23 -27.13 -1.01
C GLN A 245 -26.74 -26.40 0.23
N LYS A 246 -26.54 -27.09 1.36
CA LYS A 246 -25.96 -26.55 2.59
C LYS A 246 -24.57 -26.03 2.35
N ASN A 247 -23.71 -26.76 1.64
CA ASN A 247 -22.36 -26.33 1.33
C ASN A 247 -22.35 -25.10 0.40
N LYS A 248 -23.26 -25.00 -0.56
CA LYS A 248 -23.39 -23.80 -1.43
C LYS A 248 -23.87 -22.57 -0.64
N ALA A 249 -24.89 -22.78 0.23
CA ALA A 249 -25.38 -21.69 1.10
C ALA A 249 -24.28 -21.16 2.02
N LEU A 250 -23.51 -22.06 2.66
CA LEU A 250 -22.42 -21.69 3.53
C LEU A 250 -21.30 -20.94 2.76
N ALA A 251 -20.95 -21.42 1.57
CA ALA A 251 -19.95 -20.74 0.74
C ALA A 251 -20.39 -19.34 0.31
N ARG A 252 -21.68 -19.17 -0.02
CA ARG A 252 -22.27 -17.85 -0.32
C ARG A 252 -22.25 -16.93 0.90
N GLN A 253 -22.57 -17.46 2.09
CA GLN A 253 -22.51 -16.69 3.32
C GLN A 253 -21.07 -16.25 3.62
N ASP A 254 -20.09 -17.14 3.45
CA ASP A 254 -18.68 -16.82 3.62
C ASP A 254 -18.22 -15.68 2.69
N GLU A 255 -18.73 -15.60 1.46
CA GLU A 255 -18.45 -14.49 0.53
C GLU A 255 -19.07 -13.19 1.03
N ILE A 256 -20.30 -13.22 1.53
CA ILE A 256 -20.99 -12.05 2.12
C ILE A 256 -20.23 -11.56 3.36
N ASP A 257 -19.84 -12.47 4.24
CA ASP A 257 -19.13 -12.17 5.48
C ASP A 257 -17.73 -11.54 5.21
N ARG A 258 -17.19 -11.68 3.99
CA ARG A 258 -15.93 -11.05 3.58
C ARG A 258 -16.11 -9.61 3.08
N ILE A 259 -17.28 -9.23 2.58
CA ILE A 259 -17.55 -7.89 2.01
C ILE A 259 -17.17 -6.73 2.96
N PRO A 260 -17.40 -6.79 4.28
CA PRO A 260 -17.09 -5.69 5.18
C PRO A 260 -15.64 -5.20 5.14
N ILE A 261 -14.65 -6.06 4.95
CA ILE A 261 -13.25 -5.63 4.87
C ILE A 261 -12.96 -4.87 3.57
N GLU A 262 -13.58 -5.28 2.45
CA GLU A 262 -13.49 -4.55 1.17
C GLU A 262 -14.12 -3.15 1.31
N GLY A 263 -15.25 -3.05 2.02
CA GLY A 263 -15.89 -1.79 2.37
C GLY A 263 -14.97 -0.88 3.21
N LYS A 264 -14.26 -1.46 4.20
CA LYS A 264 -13.29 -0.71 5.02
C LYS A 264 -12.10 -0.21 4.21
N PHE A 265 -11.54 -1.00 3.31
CA PHE A 265 -10.52 -0.53 2.39
C PHE A 265 -11.04 0.58 1.47
N GLY A 266 -12.26 0.44 0.95
CA GLY A 266 -12.90 1.48 0.15
C GLY A 266 -13.09 2.80 0.92
N GLN A 267 -13.56 2.74 2.16
CA GLN A 267 -13.68 3.88 3.08
C GLN A 267 -12.31 4.52 3.33
N SER A 268 -11.31 3.71 3.68
CA SER A 268 -9.94 4.16 3.94
C SER A 268 -9.35 4.93 2.77
N LYS A 269 -9.56 4.45 1.55
CA LYS A 269 -9.07 5.09 0.33
C LYS A 269 -9.80 6.39 0.02
N ARG A 270 -11.13 6.43 0.12
CA ARG A 270 -11.94 7.59 -0.27
C ARG A 270 -11.93 8.72 0.76
N HIS A 271 -11.92 8.38 2.06
CA HIS A 271 -12.12 9.38 3.13
C HIS A 271 -10.87 9.63 3.98
N PHE A 272 -9.94 8.69 4.05
CA PHE A 272 -8.80 8.75 4.97
C PHE A 272 -7.44 8.76 4.26
N GLY A 273 -7.42 9.06 2.96
CA GLY A 273 -6.19 9.29 2.20
C GLY A 273 -5.34 8.07 1.90
N LEU A 274 -5.87 6.84 2.11
CA LEU A 274 -5.14 5.61 1.82
C LEU A 274 -5.02 5.34 0.31
N ASP A 275 -5.75 6.05 -0.53
CA ASP A 275 -5.64 5.91 -1.99
C ASP A 275 -4.28 6.40 -2.50
N ARG A 276 -3.77 7.52 -1.93
CA ARG A 276 -2.52 8.12 -2.37
C ARG A 276 -1.72 8.69 -1.20
N VAL A 277 -0.61 8.05 -0.86
CA VAL A 277 0.28 8.47 0.22
C VAL A 277 1.21 9.57 -0.27
N MET A 278 1.03 10.79 0.25
CA MET A 278 1.78 12.00 -0.15
C MET A 278 3.16 12.10 0.51
N ALA A 279 3.39 11.38 1.61
CA ALA A 279 4.66 11.39 2.33
C ALA A 279 5.81 10.85 1.45
N LYS A 280 7.01 11.45 1.59
CA LYS A 280 8.16 11.18 0.69
C LYS A 280 9.22 10.26 1.29
N LEU A 281 9.21 10.03 2.59
CA LEU A 281 10.13 9.10 3.27
C LEU A 281 9.40 7.81 3.63
N ALA A 282 10.12 6.69 3.64
CA ALA A 282 9.53 5.38 3.97
C ALA A 282 8.82 5.42 5.34
N ILE A 283 9.52 5.90 6.38
CA ILE A 283 9.00 5.97 7.75
C ILE A 283 7.75 6.86 7.82
N THR A 284 7.80 8.08 7.27
CA THR A 284 6.63 8.98 7.30
C THR A 284 5.46 8.44 6.49
N SER A 285 5.71 7.71 5.41
CA SER A 285 4.67 7.03 4.64
C SER A 285 4.04 5.89 5.43
N GLN A 286 4.84 5.10 6.14
CA GLN A 286 4.35 4.04 7.03
C GLN A 286 3.52 4.63 8.19
N CYS A 287 4.00 5.70 8.82
CA CYS A 287 3.24 6.42 9.86
C CYS A 287 1.90 6.95 9.31
N ALA A 288 1.88 7.57 8.12
CA ALA A 288 0.65 8.07 7.52
C ALA A 288 -0.36 6.94 7.25
N ILE A 289 0.11 5.79 6.76
CA ILE A 289 -0.73 4.61 6.57
C ILE A 289 -1.27 4.10 7.92
N ALA A 290 -0.41 3.93 8.93
CA ALA A 290 -0.81 3.45 10.25
C ALA A 290 -1.82 4.39 10.93
N MET A 291 -1.62 5.72 10.80
CA MET A 291 -2.55 6.73 11.30
C MET A 291 -3.94 6.62 10.66
N THR A 292 -4.05 6.22 9.39
CA THR A 292 -5.34 5.97 8.74
C THR A 292 -6.13 4.89 9.48
N PHE A 293 -5.49 3.77 9.83
CA PHE A 293 -6.13 2.69 10.57
C PHE A 293 -6.53 3.13 11.99
N LEU A 294 -5.67 3.90 12.66
CA LEU A 294 -5.97 4.46 13.98
C LEU A 294 -7.21 5.36 13.93
N VAL A 295 -7.27 6.30 12.99
CA VAL A 295 -8.37 7.26 12.86
C VAL A 295 -9.70 6.54 12.56
N ILE A 296 -9.70 5.53 11.68
CA ILE A 296 -10.89 4.72 11.38
C ILE A 296 -11.42 4.01 12.64
N ASN A 297 -10.52 3.50 13.47
CA ASN A 297 -10.90 2.84 14.72
C ASN A 297 -11.39 3.85 15.78
N LEU A 298 -10.78 5.03 15.85
CA LEU A 298 -11.27 6.12 16.71
C LEU A 298 -12.65 6.61 16.28
N GLU A 299 -12.90 6.79 14.99
CA GLU A 299 -14.22 7.14 14.46
C GLU A 299 -15.28 6.14 14.89
N LYS A 300 -14.99 4.83 14.78
CA LYS A 300 -15.88 3.79 15.28
C LYS A 300 -16.12 3.89 16.79
N GLY A 301 -15.07 4.08 17.57
CA GLY A 301 -15.17 4.23 19.02
C GLY A 301 -16.03 5.44 19.42
N LEU A 302 -15.85 6.57 18.75
CA LEU A 302 -16.66 7.79 18.96
C LEU A 302 -18.12 7.56 18.58
N LEU A 303 -18.39 6.87 17.47
CA LEU A 303 -19.75 6.53 17.06
C LEU A 303 -20.46 5.67 18.13
N LEU A 304 -19.78 4.64 18.65
CA LEU A 304 -20.32 3.79 19.71
C LEU A 304 -20.57 4.56 20.98
N LEU A 305 -19.66 5.45 21.37
CA LEU A 305 -19.84 6.33 22.54
C LEU A 305 -21.04 7.27 22.34
N PHE A 306 -21.16 7.88 21.17
CA PHE A 306 -22.30 8.74 20.85
C PHE A 306 -23.64 7.98 20.94
N LEU A 307 -23.72 6.78 20.35
CA LEU A 307 -24.91 5.93 20.40
C LEU A 307 -25.25 5.54 21.84
N TYR A 308 -24.25 5.22 22.65
CA TYR A 308 -24.43 4.91 24.09
C TYR A 308 -25.00 6.10 24.84
N LEU A 309 -24.42 7.31 24.70
CA LEU A 309 -24.88 8.53 25.35
C LEU A 309 -26.29 8.91 24.87
N PHE A 310 -26.57 8.77 23.58
CA PHE A 310 -27.91 9.03 23.05
C PHE A 310 -28.95 8.07 23.61
N TYR A 311 -28.64 6.79 23.72
CA TYR A 311 -29.51 5.77 24.27
C TYR A 311 -29.78 6.02 25.79
N THR A 312 -28.75 6.32 26.57
CA THR A 312 -28.91 6.64 28.00
C THR A 312 -29.73 7.91 28.22
N HIS A 313 -29.54 8.93 27.39
CA HIS A 313 -30.35 10.14 27.42
C HIS A 313 -31.83 9.84 27.11
N GLN A 314 -32.13 9.05 26.10
CA GLN A 314 -33.49 8.63 25.73
C GLN A 314 -34.16 7.85 26.87
N LEU A 315 -33.44 6.93 27.50
CA LEU A 315 -33.92 6.18 28.67
C LEU A 315 -34.26 7.12 29.86
N SER A 316 -33.41 8.10 30.16
CA SER A 316 -33.62 9.08 31.21
C SER A 316 -34.87 9.93 30.98
N VAL A 317 -35.09 10.38 29.74
CA VAL A 317 -36.27 11.14 29.32
C VAL A 317 -37.55 10.30 29.42
N MET A 318 -37.51 9.02 29.04
CA MET A 318 -38.64 8.11 29.16
C MET A 318 -39.00 7.83 30.63
N THR A 319 -38.01 7.61 31.49
CA THR A 319 -38.24 7.40 32.94
C THR A 319 -38.82 8.64 33.58
N LEU A 320 -38.34 9.84 33.29
CA LEU A 320 -38.90 11.11 33.74
C LEU A 320 -40.35 11.30 33.27
N LYS A 321 -40.67 11.02 32.01
CA LYS A 321 -42.03 11.09 31.49
C LYS A 321 -42.96 10.11 32.18
N ASN A 322 -42.51 8.90 32.50
CA ASN A 322 -43.29 7.91 33.20
C ASN A 322 -43.53 8.31 34.67
N LEU A 323 -42.51 8.87 35.37
CA LEU A 323 -42.64 9.42 36.70
C LEU A 323 -43.67 10.57 36.76
N MET A 324 -43.59 11.52 35.80
CA MET A 324 -44.55 12.62 35.72
C MET A 324 -45.98 12.13 35.47
N ARG A 325 -46.17 11.14 34.57
CA ARG A 325 -47.48 10.53 34.36
C ARG A 325 -48.01 9.82 35.61
N HIS A 326 -47.14 9.23 36.41
CA HIS A 326 -47.56 8.57 37.66
C HIS A 326 -47.94 9.60 38.76
N CYS A 327 -47.19 10.72 38.86
CA CYS A 327 -47.52 11.81 39.74
C CYS A 327 -48.85 12.50 39.35
N THR A 328 -49.09 12.78 38.09
CA THR A 328 -50.34 13.41 37.61
C THR A 328 -51.55 12.49 37.80
N ARG A 329 -51.42 11.18 37.72
CA ARG A 329 -52.50 10.21 38.03
C ARG A 329 -52.84 10.15 39.53
N LYS A 330 -51.89 10.44 40.43
CA LYS A 330 -52.13 10.47 41.89
C LYS A 330 -52.73 11.78 42.37
N ILE A 331 -52.60 12.88 41.64
CA ILE A 331 -53.15 14.21 42.02
C ILE A 331 -54.59 14.38 41.54
N ASN A 332 -55.04 13.68 40.50
CA ASN A 332 -56.40 13.80 39.94
C ASN A 332 -57.55 13.19 40.80
N PRO A 333 -57.35 12.32 41.82
CA PRO A 333 -58.50 11.88 42.63
C PRO A 333 -58.89 12.82 43.76
N LEU A 334 -58.14 13.92 44.01
CA LEU A 334 -58.40 14.84 45.16
C LEU A 334 -59.15 16.12 44.77
N CYS A 335 -59.57 16.27 43.52
CA CYS A 335 -60.32 17.46 43.08
C CYS A 335 -61.79 17.17 42.68
N VAL A 336 -62.34 16.01 43.09
CA VAL A 336 -63.80 15.72 42.97
C VAL A 336 -64.29 15.24 44.34
N ALA A 337 -64.49 16.17 45.24
CA ALA A 337 -65.35 16.03 46.40
C ALA A 337 -65.83 17.44 46.79
#